data_5d9c030a956a50ae34fe5ff6aa312cdb
#
_entry.id   5d9c030a956a50ae34fe5ff6aa312cdb
#
_cell.length_a   1.000
_cell.length_b   1.000
_cell.length_c   1.000
_cell.angle_alpha   90.00
_cell.angle_beta   90.00
_cell.angle_gamma   90.00
#
_symmetry.space_group_name_H-M   'P 1'
#
loop_
_entity.id
_entity.type
_entity.pdbx_description
1 polymer ?
#
loop_
_entity_poly.entity_id
_entity_poly.type
_entity_poly.pdbx_seq_one_letter_code
_entity_poly.pdbx_strand_id
1 'polypeptide(L)'
;MGQLDGKVAVITGGSAGIGLATAHRFVREGARVFVTGRREAELAAAVEALGSGAVGVPGDVTRSADLERLYAAVEAEGRPIDVLVTNAGGGKAGGVAEFTEEQFDLVSDLNFRATFFTVQRALPLFGERGSVILVGSTAGSSGSTRFGVYGATKAAVRSMARSMALELAGRGIRVNALSPGPIDTPALSRAPAAILEEVTSGVPMGRTGRPQEVAAAALFLASEESSYVTGIELFVDGGAAQV
;
A
#
# COMPACT_ATOMS: atom_id res chain seq x y z
N MET A 1 25.72 4.05 1.72
CA MET A 1 24.47 4.77 2.04
C MET A 1 23.35 4.03 1.38
N GLY A 2 22.25 3.81 2.09
CA GLY A 2 21.05 3.20 1.51
C GLY A 2 20.31 4.18 0.60
N GLN A 3 19.44 3.68 -0.26
CA GLN A 3 18.66 4.51 -1.20
C GLN A 3 17.68 5.48 -0.52
N LEU A 4 17.32 5.22 0.74
CA LEU A 4 16.42 6.06 1.55
C LEU A 4 17.11 6.60 2.82
N ASP A 5 18.44 6.72 2.80
CA ASP A 5 19.20 7.20 3.95
C ASP A 5 18.74 8.60 4.37
N GLY A 6 18.41 8.75 5.66
CA GLY A 6 17.87 9.99 6.22
C GLY A 6 16.43 10.35 5.80
N LYS A 7 15.71 9.52 5.05
CA LYS A 7 14.34 9.76 4.62
C LYS A 7 13.31 9.35 5.68
N VAL A 8 12.16 10.03 5.69
CA VAL A 8 10.99 9.67 6.51
C VAL A 8 9.93 9.04 5.62
N ALA A 9 9.55 7.81 5.97
CA ALA A 9 8.51 7.06 5.25
C ALA A 9 7.33 6.72 6.16
N VAL A 10 6.12 6.81 5.63
CA VAL A 10 4.86 6.40 6.29
C VAL A 10 4.25 5.24 5.51
N ILE A 11 3.93 4.13 6.19
CA ILE A 11 3.36 2.93 5.56
C ILE A 11 2.11 2.51 6.32
N THR A 12 0.95 2.56 5.67
CA THR A 12 -0.28 2.04 6.27
C THR A 12 -0.41 0.53 6.06
N GLY A 13 -0.97 -0.18 7.05
CA GLY A 13 -1.03 -1.65 7.01
C GLY A 13 0.37 -2.29 7.08
N GLY A 14 1.30 -1.66 7.81
CA GLY A 14 2.70 -2.06 7.92
C GLY A 14 2.99 -3.21 8.90
N SER A 15 1.97 -3.78 9.53
CA SER A 15 2.16 -4.85 10.54
C SER A 15 2.25 -6.27 9.96
N ALA A 16 1.98 -6.47 8.66
CA ALA A 16 2.01 -7.79 8.02
C ALA A 16 2.19 -7.70 6.51
N GLY A 17 2.50 -8.83 5.88
CA GLY A 17 2.50 -9.02 4.44
C GLY A 17 3.35 -8.02 3.67
N ILE A 18 2.78 -7.44 2.61
CA ILE A 18 3.47 -6.48 1.72
C ILE A 18 3.93 -5.25 2.48
N GLY A 19 3.07 -4.67 3.35
CA GLY A 19 3.41 -3.47 4.11
C GLY A 19 4.58 -3.69 5.05
N LEU A 20 4.62 -4.82 5.75
CA LEU A 20 5.75 -5.18 6.63
C LEU A 20 7.04 -5.42 5.83
N ALA A 21 6.95 -6.14 4.71
CA ALA A 21 8.12 -6.37 3.86
C ALA A 21 8.67 -5.04 3.28
N THR A 22 7.78 -4.10 2.93
CA THR A 22 8.15 -2.76 2.47
C THR A 22 8.83 -1.98 3.60
N ALA A 23 8.27 -2.03 4.82
CA ALA A 23 8.87 -1.38 5.99
C ALA A 23 10.27 -1.92 6.28
N HIS A 24 10.44 -3.26 6.27
CA HIS A 24 11.76 -3.88 6.41
C HIS A 24 12.76 -3.41 5.34
N ARG A 25 12.32 -3.36 4.09
CA ARG A 25 13.19 -2.89 3.01
C ARG A 25 13.58 -1.44 3.22
N PHE A 26 12.64 -0.56 3.57
CA PHE A 26 12.91 0.87 3.75
C PHE A 26 13.83 1.15 4.95
N VAL A 27 13.62 0.45 6.09
CA VAL A 27 14.54 0.55 7.24
C VAL A 27 15.96 0.11 6.87
N ARG A 28 16.12 -0.98 6.12
CA ARG A 28 17.43 -1.45 5.65
C ARG A 28 18.11 -0.46 4.70
N GLU A 29 17.34 0.36 4.00
CA GLU A 29 17.83 1.42 3.11
C GLU A 29 18.05 2.76 3.85
N GLY A 30 17.95 2.76 5.19
CA GLY A 30 18.27 3.92 6.03
C GLY A 30 17.10 4.86 6.32
N ALA A 31 15.87 4.50 5.96
CA ALA A 31 14.71 5.32 6.27
C ALA A 31 14.28 5.21 7.74
N ARG A 32 13.75 6.31 8.28
CA ARG A 32 12.89 6.34 9.45
C ARG A 32 11.47 6.01 9.02
N VAL A 33 10.89 4.91 9.52
CA VAL A 33 9.62 4.36 9.00
C VAL A 33 8.53 4.41 10.05
N PHE A 34 7.43 5.11 9.78
CA PHE A 34 6.22 5.07 10.58
C PHE A 34 5.27 4.03 10.00
N VAL A 35 4.86 3.06 10.82
CA VAL A 35 3.92 2.01 10.42
C VAL A 35 2.64 2.09 11.25
N THR A 36 1.48 1.89 10.60
CA THR A 36 0.21 1.78 11.32
C THR A 36 -0.52 0.49 10.99
N GLY A 37 -1.28 0.01 11.97
CA GLY A 37 -2.10 -1.20 11.86
C GLY A 37 -3.09 -1.29 13.03
N ARG A 38 -4.20 -2.01 12.83
CA ARG A 38 -5.29 -2.11 13.80
C ARG A 38 -5.00 -3.04 14.98
N ARG A 39 -4.18 -4.06 14.75
CA ARG A 39 -3.87 -5.09 15.74
C ARG A 39 -2.59 -4.71 16.48
N GLU A 40 -2.75 -4.20 17.70
CA GLU A 40 -1.64 -3.65 18.46
C GLU A 40 -0.53 -4.66 18.71
N ALA A 41 -0.86 -5.91 19.06
CA ALA A 41 0.15 -6.96 19.32
C ALA A 41 0.96 -7.29 18.04
N GLU A 42 0.32 -7.38 16.88
CA GLU A 42 1.01 -7.61 15.61
C GLU A 42 1.86 -6.39 15.20
N LEU A 43 1.37 -5.19 15.47
CA LEU A 43 2.11 -3.97 15.20
C LEU A 43 3.35 -3.86 16.10
N ALA A 44 3.21 -4.16 17.38
CA ALA A 44 4.34 -4.17 18.34
C ALA A 44 5.42 -5.18 17.92
N ALA A 45 5.03 -6.41 17.57
CA ALA A 45 5.95 -7.43 17.08
C ALA A 45 6.64 -7.00 15.75
N ALA A 46 5.90 -6.34 14.86
CA ALA A 46 6.46 -5.81 13.61
C ALA A 46 7.51 -4.73 13.90
N VAL A 47 7.23 -3.79 14.82
CA VAL A 47 8.16 -2.72 15.19
C VAL A 47 9.42 -3.29 15.86
N GLU A 48 9.26 -4.27 16.74
CA GLU A 48 10.40 -4.97 17.35
C GLU A 48 11.30 -5.61 16.28
N ALA A 49 10.71 -6.30 15.30
CA ALA A 49 11.45 -6.91 14.20
C ALA A 49 12.11 -5.88 13.26
N LEU A 50 11.51 -4.70 13.09
CA LEU A 50 12.06 -3.60 12.30
C LEU A 50 13.20 -2.86 12.99
N GLY A 51 13.25 -2.92 14.33
CA GLY A 51 14.27 -2.26 15.15
C GLY A 51 14.09 -0.74 15.27
N SER A 52 15.16 -0.05 15.66
CA SER A 52 15.15 1.39 16.00
C SER A 52 14.77 2.32 14.84
N GLY A 53 14.81 1.85 13.60
CA GLY A 53 14.41 2.62 12.41
C GLY A 53 12.88 2.79 12.27
N ALA A 54 12.07 2.08 13.08
CA ALA A 54 10.62 2.10 12.95
C ALA A 54 9.90 2.69 14.15
N VAL A 55 8.72 3.26 13.89
CA VAL A 55 7.73 3.71 14.89
C VAL A 55 6.38 3.11 14.56
N GLY A 56 5.76 2.44 15.52
CA GLY A 56 4.41 1.91 15.39
C GLY A 56 3.37 2.86 15.96
N VAL A 57 2.36 3.19 15.18
CA VAL A 57 1.21 3.98 15.62
C VAL A 57 -0.05 3.15 15.43
N PRO A 58 -0.65 2.60 16.49
CA PRO A 58 -1.90 1.83 16.38
C PRO A 58 -3.03 2.68 15.83
N GLY A 59 -3.78 2.13 14.85
CA GLY A 59 -4.91 2.86 14.29
C GLY A 59 -5.58 2.14 13.12
N ASP A 60 -6.82 2.55 12.87
CA ASP A 60 -7.62 2.17 11.70
C ASP A 60 -7.67 3.36 10.73
N VAL A 61 -7.14 3.18 9.52
CA VAL A 61 -7.08 4.23 8.49
C VAL A 61 -8.46 4.71 8.03
N THR A 62 -9.53 3.97 8.34
CA THR A 62 -10.91 4.40 8.06
C THR A 62 -11.42 5.43 9.07
N ARG A 63 -10.73 5.60 10.20
CA ARG A 63 -11.07 6.52 11.29
C ARG A 63 -10.24 7.78 11.23
N SER A 64 -10.88 8.92 11.11
CA SER A 64 -10.22 10.24 11.04
C SER A 64 -9.29 10.51 12.22
N ALA A 65 -9.75 10.22 13.45
CA ALA A 65 -8.94 10.41 14.65
C ALA A 65 -7.68 9.56 14.70
N ASP A 66 -7.70 8.37 14.10
CA ASP A 66 -6.54 7.49 14.04
C ASP A 66 -5.51 7.98 13.03
N LEU A 67 -5.95 8.54 11.89
CA LEU A 67 -5.06 9.22 10.95
C LEU A 67 -4.46 10.50 11.57
N GLU A 68 -5.22 11.24 12.36
CA GLU A 68 -4.72 12.41 13.10
C GLU A 68 -3.61 12.02 14.07
N ARG A 69 -3.79 10.94 14.86
CA ARG A 69 -2.73 10.43 15.73
C ARG A 69 -1.49 9.96 14.97
N LEU A 70 -1.68 9.30 13.82
CA LEU A 70 -0.57 8.89 12.97
C LEU A 70 0.26 10.11 12.54
N TYR A 71 -0.39 11.12 11.98
CA TYR A 71 0.32 12.28 11.46
C TYR A 71 0.86 13.21 12.56
N ALA A 72 0.23 13.28 13.72
CA ALA A 72 0.81 13.96 14.88
C ALA A 72 2.12 13.28 15.34
N ALA A 73 2.19 11.95 15.32
CA ALA A 73 3.42 11.21 15.63
C ALA A 73 4.51 11.45 14.57
N VAL A 74 4.13 11.56 13.30
CA VAL A 74 5.07 11.88 12.20
C VAL A 74 5.57 13.32 12.33
N GLU A 75 4.69 14.27 12.62
CA GLU A 75 5.05 15.68 12.81
C GLU A 75 6.02 15.88 13.97
N ALA A 76 5.85 15.12 15.06
CA ALA A 76 6.74 15.13 16.22
C ALA A 76 8.17 14.67 15.91
N GLU A 77 8.42 13.98 14.79
CA GLU A 77 9.77 13.65 14.30
C GLU A 77 10.55 14.91 13.87
N GLY A 78 9.86 16.02 13.58
CA GLY A 78 10.48 17.29 13.19
C GLY A 78 11.09 17.30 11.79
N ARG A 79 10.78 16.31 10.96
CA ARG A 79 11.27 16.17 9.58
C ARG A 79 10.09 15.95 8.63
N PRO A 80 10.17 16.45 7.38
CA PRO A 80 9.12 16.24 6.39
C PRO A 80 8.99 14.76 6.00
N ILE A 81 7.80 14.39 5.53
CA ILE A 81 7.57 13.09 4.87
C ILE A 81 8.24 13.13 3.50
N ASP A 82 9.05 12.13 3.20
CA ASP A 82 9.62 11.88 1.87
C ASP A 82 8.82 10.82 1.09
N VAL A 83 8.31 9.80 1.79
CA VAL A 83 7.61 8.67 1.15
C VAL A 83 6.33 8.33 1.91
N LEU A 84 5.22 8.19 1.19
CA LEU A 84 3.97 7.66 1.71
C LEU A 84 3.55 6.41 0.93
N VAL A 85 3.30 5.31 1.63
CA VAL A 85 2.77 4.06 1.05
C VAL A 85 1.38 3.78 1.64
N THR A 86 0.33 3.93 0.84
CA THR A 86 -1.03 3.58 1.26
C THR A 86 -1.29 2.10 0.95
N ASN A 87 -0.80 1.22 1.83
CA ASN A 87 -0.89 -0.23 1.64
C ASN A 87 -2.08 -0.87 2.38
N ALA A 88 -2.63 -0.22 3.42
CA ALA A 88 -3.79 -0.76 4.11
C ALA A 88 -4.95 -1.00 3.13
N GLY A 89 -5.45 -2.21 3.09
CA GLY A 89 -6.50 -2.61 2.17
C GLY A 89 -6.94 -4.05 2.40
N GLY A 90 -8.01 -4.44 1.75
CA GLY A 90 -8.54 -5.80 1.81
C GLY A 90 -9.77 -5.98 0.93
N GLY A 91 -10.05 -7.23 0.59
CA GLY A 91 -11.21 -7.61 -0.19
C GLY A 91 -12.21 -8.44 0.62
N LYS A 92 -13.44 -8.45 0.15
CA LYS A 92 -14.50 -9.37 0.55
C LYS A 92 -14.94 -10.11 -0.71
N ALA A 93 -15.02 -11.43 -0.64
CA ALA A 93 -15.56 -12.23 -1.73
C ALA A 93 -17.08 -12.26 -1.67
N GLY A 94 -17.75 -12.16 -2.81
CA GLY A 94 -19.20 -12.28 -2.96
C GLY A 94 -19.64 -11.90 -4.37
N GLY A 95 -20.69 -12.58 -4.87
CA GLY A 95 -21.33 -12.22 -6.14
C GLY A 95 -22.18 -10.96 -6.00
N VAL A 96 -22.56 -10.35 -7.12
CA VAL A 96 -23.36 -9.11 -7.14
C VAL A 96 -24.69 -9.27 -6.39
N ALA A 97 -25.33 -10.43 -6.50
CA ALA A 97 -26.62 -10.69 -5.84
C ALA A 97 -26.51 -10.93 -4.32
N GLU A 98 -25.31 -11.22 -3.82
CA GLU A 98 -25.07 -11.63 -2.42
C GLU A 98 -24.37 -10.53 -1.61
N PHE A 99 -23.84 -9.50 -2.27
CA PHE A 99 -23.06 -8.47 -1.63
C PHE A 99 -23.95 -7.47 -0.90
N THR A 100 -23.81 -7.36 0.41
CA THR A 100 -24.64 -6.44 1.22
C THR A 100 -24.08 -5.01 1.17
N GLU A 101 -24.92 -4.02 1.54
CA GLU A 101 -24.49 -2.62 1.64
C GLU A 101 -23.34 -2.45 2.65
N GLU A 102 -23.39 -3.13 3.81
CA GLU A 102 -22.34 -3.06 4.82
C GLU A 102 -21.01 -3.64 4.29
N GLN A 103 -21.06 -4.67 3.47
CA GLN A 103 -19.87 -5.23 2.84
C GLN A 103 -19.30 -4.28 1.78
N PHE A 104 -20.19 -3.63 1.02
CA PHE A 104 -19.81 -2.62 0.04
C PHE A 104 -19.13 -1.43 0.71
N ASP A 105 -19.72 -0.89 1.77
CA ASP A 105 -19.20 0.24 2.53
C ASP A 105 -17.85 -0.11 3.16
N LEU A 106 -17.74 -1.28 3.80
CA LEU A 106 -16.48 -1.76 4.40
C LEU A 106 -15.33 -1.79 3.37
N VAL A 107 -15.58 -2.35 2.18
CA VAL A 107 -14.56 -2.47 1.14
C VAL A 107 -14.23 -1.11 0.53
N SER A 108 -15.24 -0.29 0.28
CA SER A 108 -15.08 1.04 -0.31
C SER A 108 -14.39 2.01 0.65
N ASP A 109 -14.79 2.01 1.92
CA ASP A 109 -14.19 2.85 2.95
C ASP A 109 -12.72 2.50 3.18
N LEU A 110 -12.39 1.22 3.25
CA LEU A 110 -11.02 0.80 3.50
C LEU A 110 -10.08 1.07 2.30
N ASN A 111 -10.50 0.71 1.08
CA ASN A 111 -9.58 0.75 -0.05
C ASN A 111 -9.56 2.09 -0.78
N PHE A 112 -10.71 2.78 -0.86
CA PHE A 112 -10.84 4.01 -1.65
C PHE A 112 -10.87 5.24 -0.75
N ARG A 113 -11.86 5.35 0.14
CA ARG A 113 -12.00 6.51 1.02
C ARG A 113 -10.79 6.70 1.93
N ALA A 114 -10.34 5.65 2.62
CA ALA A 114 -9.19 5.75 3.51
C ALA A 114 -7.90 6.06 2.77
N THR A 115 -7.70 5.51 1.56
CA THR A 115 -6.53 5.84 0.72
C THR A 115 -6.49 7.33 0.40
N PHE A 116 -7.62 7.93 -0.03
CA PHE A 116 -7.71 9.35 -0.32
C PHE A 116 -7.37 10.22 0.89
N PHE A 117 -8.02 9.98 2.03
CA PHE A 117 -7.80 10.78 3.24
C PHE A 117 -6.44 10.56 3.89
N THR A 118 -5.85 9.38 3.72
CA THR A 118 -4.46 9.14 4.12
C THR A 118 -3.50 10.05 3.36
N VAL A 119 -3.65 10.16 2.04
CA VAL A 119 -2.83 11.09 1.23
C VAL A 119 -3.12 12.53 1.60
N GLN A 120 -4.40 12.94 1.62
CA GLN A 120 -4.79 14.33 1.88
C GLN A 120 -4.19 14.86 3.19
N ARG A 121 -4.25 14.07 4.27
CA ARG A 121 -3.72 14.48 5.58
C ARG A 121 -2.20 14.46 5.66
N ALA A 122 -1.53 13.68 4.83
CA ALA A 122 -0.08 13.70 4.73
C ALA A 122 0.47 14.95 4.02
N LEU A 123 -0.30 15.52 3.08
CA LEU A 123 0.18 16.60 2.21
C LEU A 123 0.80 17.80 2.94
N PRO A 124 0.27 18.30 4.07
CA PRO A 124 0.91 19.40 4.81
C PRO A 124 2.28 19.05 5.38
N LEU A 125 2.57 17.75 5.58
CA LEU A 125 3.82 17.27 6.18
C LEU A 125 4.90 16.91 5.15
N PHE A 126 4.57 16.92 3.84
CA PHE A 126 5.56 16.76 2.79
C PHE A 126 6.40 18.03 2.63
N GLY A 127 7.71 17.84 2.39
CA GLY A 127 8.60 18.91 1.96
C GLY A 127 8.42 19.30 0.48
N GLU A 128 9.50 19.84 -0.11
CA GLU A 128 9.52 20.26 -1.52
C GLU A 128 9.49 19.12 -2.53
N ARG A 129 9.74 17.91 -2.09
CA ARG A 129 9.76 16.69 -2.92
C ARG A 129 9.20 15.51 -2.14
N GLY A 130 8.69 14.53 -2.87
CA GLY A 130 8.22 13.31 -2.24
C GLY A 130 7.75 12.25 -3.22
N SER A 131 7.46 11.06 -2.68
CA SER A 131 6.87 9.95 -3.42
C SER A 131 5.67 9.39 -2.68
N VAL A 132 4.53 9.34 -3.35
CA VAL A 132 3.31 8.68 -2.88
C VAL A 132 3.10 7.40 -3.69
N ILE A 133 3.00 6.27 -3.00
CA ILE A 133 2.79 4.95 -3.60
C ILE A 133 1.42 4.45 -3.13
N LEU A 134 0.48 4.39 -4.06
CA LEU A 134 -0.86 3.86 -3.81
C LEU A 134 -0.88 2.37 -4.15
N VAL A 135 -1.08 1.50 -3.16
CA VAL A 135 -1.12 0.05 -3.41
C VAL A 135 -2.45 -0.33 -4.05
N GLY A 136 -2.39 -0.61 -5.34
CA GLY A 136 -3.45 -1.12 -6.19
C GLY A 136 -3.65 -2.64 -6.06
N SER A 137 -4.01 -3.26 -7.17
CA SER A 137 -4.08 -4.72 -7.36
C SER A 137 -4.33 -5.02 -8.83
N THR A 138 -3.87 -6.16 -9.35
CA THR A 138 -4.28 -6.69 -10.67
C THR A 138 -5.80 -6.82 -10.80
N ALA A 139 -6.53 -7.03 -9.69
CA ALA A 139 -7.99 -7.04 -9.67
C ALA A 139 -8.64 -5.72 -10.13
N GLY A 140 -7.91 -4.61 -10.13
CA GLY A 140 -8.36 -3.33 -10.68
C GLY A 140 -8.32 -3.26 -12.22
N SER A 141 -7.71 -4.24 -12.88
CA SER A 141 -7.51 -4.29 -14.33
C SER A 141 -8.14 -5.52 -14.99
N SER A 142 -8.73 -6.43 -14.19
CA SER A 142 -9.39 -7.65 -14.66
C SER A 142 -10.80 -7.79 -14.07
N GLY A 143 -11.67 -8.53 -14.73
CA GLY A 143 -12.96 -8.93 -14.17
C GLY A 143 -12.81 -10.07 -13.16
N SER A 144 -13.72 -10.11 -12.18
CA SER A 144 -13.81 -11.22 -11.23
C SER A 144 -15.27 -11.47 -10.86
N THR A 145 -15.69 -12.72 -10.86
CA THR A 145 -17.04 -13.12 -10.40
C THR A 145 -17.21 -13.01 -8.89
N ARG A 146 -16.11 -12.84 -8.12
CA ARG A 146 -16.12 -12.87 -6.65
C ARG A 146 -15.60 -11.59 -6.00
N PHE A 147 -14.80 -10.80 -6.70
CA PHE A 147 -14.11 -9.63 -6.17
C PHE A 147 -14.47 -8.33 -6.91
N GLY A 148 -15.69 -8.22 -7.46
CA GLY A 148 -16.12 -7.08 -8.26
C GLY A 148 -16.00 -5.74 -7.54
N VAL A 149 -16.51 -5.63 -6.31
CA VAL A 149 -16.42 -4.39 -5.51
C VAL A 149 -14.96 -4.07 -5.16
N TYR A 150 -14.19 -5.07 -4.75
CA TYR A 150 -12.76 -4.88 -4.47
C TYR A 150 -12.00 -4.41 -5.72
N GLY A 151 -12.21 -5.07 -6.87
CA GLY A 151 -11.62 -4.67 -8.14
C GLY A 151 -11.98 -3.24 -8.52
N ALA A 152 -13.25 -2.85 -8.37
CA ALA A 152 -13.70 -1.48 -8.62
C ALA A 152 -12.96 -0.46 -7.72
N THR A 153 -12.77 -0.75 -6.42
CA THR A 153 -12.01 0.14 -5.54
C THR A 153 -10.54 0.24 -5.95
N LYS A 154 -9.93 -0.85 -6.42
CA LYS A 154 -8.53 -0.85 -6.89
C LYS A 154 -8.37 -0.16 -8.25
N ALA A 155 -9.36 -0.22 -9.13
CA ALA A 155 -9.43 0.61 -10.34
C ALA A 155 -9.54 2.10 -10.00
N ALA A 156 -10.32 2.45 -8.97
CA ALA A 156 -10.41 3.82 -8.46
C ALA A 156 -9.06 4.32 -7.91
N VAL A 157 -8.32 3.49 -7.16
CA VAL A 157 -6.96 3.81 -6.67
C VAL A 157 -6.01 4.12 -7.83
N ARG A 158 -6.04 3.31 -8.89
CA ARG A 158 -5.27 3.58 -10.12
C ARG A 158 -5.64 4.92 -10.77
N SER A 159 -6.93 5.24 -10.82
CA SER A 159 -7.40 6.53 -11.37
C SER A 159 -6.95 7.70 -10.50
N MET A 160 -7.03 7.56 -9.16
CA MET A 160 -6.53 8.55 -8.21
C MET A 160 -5.03 8.84 -8.40
N ALA A 161 -4.21 7.81 -8.64
CA ALA A 161 -2.77 7.98 -8.83
C ALA A 161 -2.48 8.97 -9.98
N ARG A 162 -3.21 8.86 -11.10
CA ARG A 162 -3.05 9.78 -12.24
C ARG A 162 -3.50 11.21 -11.91
N SER A 163 -4.65 11.37 -11.26
CA SER A 163 -5.17 12.68 -10.89
C SER A 163 -4.26 13.39 -9.88
N MET A 164 -3.83 12.67 -8.84
CA MET A 164 -2.92 13.20 -7.82
C MET A 164 -1.52 13.48 -8.40
N ALA A 165 -1.04 12.69 -9.38
CA ALA A 165 0.22 12.96 -10.06
C ALA A 165 0.19 14.30 -10.80
N LEU A 166 -0.91 14.61 -11.48
CA LEU A 166 -1.09 15.91 -12.16
C LEU A 166 -1.15 17.05 -11.15
N GLU A 167 -1.93 16.90 -10.09
CA GLU A 167 -2.14 17.93 -9.07
C GLU A 167 -0.86 18.24 -8.29
N LEU A 168 -0.08 17.22 -7.91
CA LEU A 168 1.04 17.34 -6.99
C LEU A 168 2.39 17.53 -7.69
N ALA A 169 2.44 17.42 -9.03
CA ALA A 169 3.68 17.59 -9.80
C ALA A 169 4.37 18.94 -9.54
N GLY A 170 3.59 20.01 -9.44
CA GLY A 170 4.11 21.37 -9.14
C GLY A 170 4.75 21.49 -7.75
N ARG A 171 4.49 20.53 -6.84
CA ARG A 171 5.12 20.40 -5.52
C ARG A 171 6.31 19.43 -5.52
N GLY A 172 6.73 18.91 -6.67
CA GLY A 172 7.77 17.90 -6.73
C GLY A 172 7.39 16.54 -6.15
N ILE A 173 6.10 16.27 -5.93
CA ILE A 173 5.61 15.01 -5.36
C ILE A 173 5.17 14.09 -6.50
N ARG A 174 5.81 12.94 -6.63
CA ARG A 174 5.44 11.90 -7.57
C ARG A 174 4.35 11.01 -6.95
N VAL A 175 3.39 10.58 -7.76
CA VAL A 175 2.33 9.66 -7.30
C VAL A 175 2.20 8.52 -8.29
N ASN A 176 2.34 7.27 -7.82
CA ASN A 176 2.25 6.08 -8.64
C ASN A 176 1.38 5.01 -7.98
N ALA A 177 0.71 4.20 -8.77
CA ALA A 177 0.07 2.99 -8.31
C ALA A 177 1.05 1.81 -8.39
N LEU A 178 1.10 1.00 -7.33
CA LEU A 178 1.83 -0.27 -7.29
C LEU A 178 0.79 -1.38 -7.17
N SER A 179 0.67 -2.20 -8.20
CA SER A 179 -0.40 -3.22 -8.32
C SER A 179 0.15 -4.64 -8.25
N PRO A 180 0.13 -5.26 -7.04
CA PRO A 180 0.52 -6.65 -6.89
C PRO A 180 -0.49 -7.60 -7.53
N GLY A 181 0.01 -8.73 -8.04
CA GLY A 181 -0.75 -9.94 -8.30
C GLY A 181 -0.97 -10.78 -7.03
N PRO A 182 -1.15 -12.11 -7.18
CA PRO A 182 -1.21 -13.02 -6.04
C PRO A 182 0.13 -13.05 -5.30
N ILE A 183 0.15 -12.56 -4.06
CA ILE A 183 1.35 -12.49 -3.21
C ILE A 183 1.17 -13.39 -1.98
N ASP A 184 2.18 -14.19 -1.67
CA ASP A 184 2.22 -15.05 -0.49
C ASP A 184 2.25 -14.22 0.80
N THR A 185 1.07 -13.96 1.33
CA THR A 185 0.83 -13.16 2.52
C THR A 185 -0.07 -13.93 3.47
N PRO A 186 -0.09 -13.60 4.78
CA PRO A 186 -1.03 -14.21 5.72
C PRO A 186 -2.51 -14.08 5.32
N ALA A 187 -2.86 -13.10 4.49
CA ALA A 187 -4.20 -12.95 3.94
C ALA A 187 -4.51 -13.99 2.87
N LEU A 188 -3.58 -14.24 1.95
CA LEU A 188 -3.74 -15.23 0.88
C LEU A 188 -3.60 -16.66 1.42
N SER A 189 -2.68 -16.92 2.34
CA SER A 189 -2.45 -18.28 2.92
C SER A 189 -3.65 -18.81 3.72
N ARG A 190 -4.59 -17.93 4.11
CA ARG A 190 -5.85 -18.32 4.75
C ARG A 190 -6.96 -18.66 3.76
N ALA A 191 -6.72 -18.46 2.46
CA ALA A 191 -7.70 -18.81 1.43
C ALA A 191 -7.79 -20.34 1.29
N PRO A 192 -8.96 -20.90 0.93
CA PRO A 192 -9.09 -22.30 0.58
C PRO A 192 -8.12 -22.71 -0.53
N ALA A 193 -7.61 -23.94 -0.48
CA ALA A 193 -6.63 -24.45 -1.45
C ALA A 193 -7.09 -24.27 -2.92
N ALA A 194 -8.39 -24.50 -3.20
CA ALA A 194 -8.95 -24.31 -4.54
C ALA A 194 -8.83 -22.86 -5.04
N ILE A 195 -8.97 -21.86 -4.14
CA ILE A 195 -8.77 -20.45 -4.50
C ILE A 195 -7.30 -20.15 -4.73
N LEU A 196 -6.42 -20.74 -3.93
CA LEU A 196 -4.96 -20.60 -4.11
C LEU A 196 -4.52 -21.15 -5.45
N GLU A 197 -5.02 -22.31 -5.83
CA GLU A 197 -4.75 -22.94 -7.13
C GLU A 197 -5.30 -22.10 -8.29
N GLU A 198 -6.56 -21.61 -8.18
CA GLU A 198 -7.19 -20.75 -9.18
C GLU A 198 -6.36 -19.48 -9.43
N VAL A 199 -5.97 -18.76 -8.39
CA VAL A 199 -5.22 -17.50 -8.54
C VAL A 199 -3.77 -17.73 -9.00
N THR A 200 -3.18 -18.90 -8.70
CA THR A 200 -1.81 -19.23 -9.10
C THR A 200 -1.75 -19.72 -10.54
N SER A 201 -2.75 -20.50 -10.99
CA SER A 201 -2.81 -21.02 -12.35
C SER A 201 -2.91 -19.92 -13.41
N GLY A 202 -3.46 -18.76 -13.06
CA GLY A 202 -3.51 -17.58 -13.93
C GLY A 202 -2.21 -16.76 -13.98
N VAL A 203 -1.15 -17.17 -13.26
CA VAL A 203 0.12 -16.43 -13.24
C VAL A 203 1.11 -17.08 -14.22
N PRO A 204 1.55 -16.38 -15.28
CA PRO A 204 2.51 -16.94 -16.26
C PRO A 204 3.81 -17.47 -15.65
N MET A 205 4.31 -16.86 -14.57
CA MET A 205 5.49 -17.35 -13.83
C MET A 205 5.21 -18.60 -12.97
N GLY A 206 3.99 -19.14 -12.94
CA GLY A 206 3.61 -20.41 -12.29
C GLY A 206 3.70 -20.42 -10.77
N ARG A 207 3.76 -19.25 -10.12
CA ARG A 207 3.84 -19.14 -8.66
C ARG A 207 3.25 -17.85 -8.15
N THR A 208 2.92 -17.80 -6.87
CA THR A 208 2.69 -16.54 -6.16
C THR A 208 3.98 -15.74 -6.03
N GLY A 209 3.85 -14.40 -6.00
CA GLY A 209 4.96 -13.51 -5.68
C GLY A 209 5.24 -13.52 -4.18
N ARG A 210 6.47 -13.14 -3.79
CA ARG A 210 6.83 -12.92 -2.39
C ARG A 210 6.63 -11.46 -2.02
N PRO A 211 6.25 -11.14 -0.77
CA PRO A 211 6.15 -9.75 -0.31
C PRO A 211 7.40 -8.91 -0.58
N GLN A 212 8.59 -9.52 -0.53
CA GLN A 212 9.87 -8.86 -0.81
C GLN A 212 10.02 -8.42 -2.28
N GLU A 213 9.36 -9.12 -3.22
CA GLU A 213 9.37 -8.72 -4.64
C GLU A 213 8.55 -7.44 -4.85
N VAL A 214 7.43 -7.29 -4.14
CA VAL A 214 6.66 -6.04 -4.13
C VAL A 214 7.41 -4.92 -3.41
N ALA A 215 8.08 -5.22 -2.29
CA ALA A 215 8.89 -4.27 -1.55
C ALA A 215 10.06 -3.71 -2.37
N ALA A 216 10.64 -4.50 -3.27
CA ALA A 216 11.69 -4.03 -4.19
C ALA A 216 11.15 -2.99 -5.19
N ALA A 217 9.96 -3.22 -5.75
CA ALA A 217 9.30 -2.27 -6.63
C ALA A 217 8.85 -1.00 -5.86
N ALA A 218 8.39 -1.16 -4.62
CA ALA A 218 8.07 -0.04 -3.75
C ALA A 218 9.31 0.82 -3.48
N LEU A 219 10.49 0.22 -3.25
CA LEU A 219 11.75 0.95 -3.09
C LEU A 219 12.12 1.73 -4.36
N PHE A 220 12.04 1.11 -5.54
CA PHE A 220 12.26 1.82 -6.80
C PHE A 220 11.37 3.06 -6.90
N LEU A 221 10.06 2.93 -6.65
CA LEU A 221 9.12 4.06 -6.69
C LEU A 221 9.38 5.11 -5.59
N ALA A 222 9.95 4.71 -4.45
CA ALA A 222 10.29 5.60 -3.34
C ALA A 222 11.58 6.39 -3.57
N SER A 223 12.53 5.83 -4.32
CA SER A 223 13.89 6.36 -4.48
C SER A 223 14.03 7.35 -5.65
N GLU A 224 15.20 7.96 -5.75
CA GLU A 224 15.59 8.84 -6.87
C GLU A 224 15.74 8.08 -8.20
N GLU A 225 15.83 6.73 -8.18
CA GLU A 225 15.87 5.92 -9.40
C GLU A 225 14.59 6.07 -10.24
N SER A 226 13.49 6.47 -9.61
CA SER A 226 12.20 6.77 -10.27
C SER A 226 11.89 8.26 -10.37
N SER A 227 12.90 9.13 -10.33
CA SER A 227 12.73 10.60 -10.30
C SER A 227 11.93 11.17 -11.48
N TYR A 228 11.86 10.46 -12.61
CA TYR A 228 11.05 10.84 -13.77
C TYR A 228 9.84 9.93 -14.00
N VAL A 229 9.39 9.22 -12.95
CA VAL A 229 8.25 8.28 -13.00
C VAL A 229 7.11 8.78 -12.12
N THR A 230 6.00 9.23 -12.73
CA THR A 230 4.79 9.64 -12.02
C THR A 230 3.54 9.32 -12.83
N GLY A 231 2.41 9.04 -12.17
CA GLY A 231 1.12 8.73 -12.79
C GLY A 231 1.00 7.33 -13.39
N ILE A 232 2.00 6.46 -13.22
CA ILE A 232 1.98 5.09 -13.75
C ILE A 232 1.26 4.11 -12.81
N GLU A 233 0.90 2.97 -13.38
CA GLU A 233 0.61 1.74 -12.65
C GLU A 233 1.74 0.74 -12.93
N LEU A 234 2.46 0.36 -11.87
CA LEU A 234 3.51 -0.64 -11.93
C LEU A 234 2.97 -1.98 -11.41
N PHE A 235 2.90 -2.97 -12.27
CA PHE A 235 2.49 -4.32 -11.90
C PHE A 235 3.67 -5.14 -11.35
N VAL A 236 3.41 -5.89 -10.27
CA VAL A 236 4.32 -6.89 -9.69
C VAL A 236 3.52 -8.18 -9.49
N ASP A 237 3.31 -8.92 -10.57
CA ASP A 237 2.25 -9.91 -10.67
C ASP A 237 2.64 -11.20 -11.42
N GLY A 238 3.90 -11.32 -11.83
CA GLY A 238 4.36 -12.49 -12.59
C GLY A 238 3.72 -12.60 -13.98
N GLY A 239 3.21 -11.49 -14.54
CA GLY A 239 2.56 -11.42 -15.85
C GLY A 239 1.04 -11.56 -15.82
N ALA A 240 0.42 -11.76 -14.66
CA ALA A 240 -1.00 -12.11 -14.54
C ALA A 240 -1.98 -11.11 -15.18
N ALA A 241 -1.64 -9.81 -15.25
CA ALA A 241 -2.51 -8.79 -15.82
C ALA A 241 -2.03 -8.25 -17.18
N GLN A 242 -0.88 -8.68 -17.69
CA GLN A 242 -0.25 -8.08 -18.87
C GLN A 242 -0.22 -9.02 -20.08
N VAL A 243 -0.38 -10.32 -19.91
CA VAL A 243 -0.33 -11.34 -20.98
C VAL A 243 -1.46 -12.34 -20.86
#